data_f92da4417d8968a964aa1ab1a147e81f
#
_entry.id   f92da4417d8968a964aa1ab1a147e81f
#
_cell.length_a   1.000
_cell.length_b   1.000
_cell.length_c   1.000
_cell.angle_alpha   90.00
_cell.angle_beta   90.00
_cell.angle_gamma   90.00
#
_symmetry.space_group_name_H-M   'P 1'
#
loop_
_entity.id
_entity.type
_entity.pdbx_description
1 polymer ?
#
loop_
_entity_poly.entity_id
_entity_poly.type
_entity_poly.pdbx_seq_one_letter_code
_entity_poly.pdbx_strand_id
1 'polypeptide(L)'
;GIPYLYINIFTYKEDELYAYHITFELMQMVSLIRKPGIKLSASTWKARVGGTVGINKVNELRAVVKDETDQFVRAWKAANP
;
A
#
# COMPACT_ATOMS: atom_id res chain seq x y z
N GLY A 1 6.73 -14.40 -11.79
CA GLY A 1 5.42 -14.13 -11.21
C GLY A 1 4.85 -12.80 -11.61
N ILE A 2 3.57 -12.63 -11.42
CA ILE A 2 2.89 -11.38 -11.74
C ILE A 2 3.10 -10.42 -10.57
N PRO A 3 3.51 -9.16 -10.82
CA PRO A 3 3.54 -8.15 -9.77
C PRO A 3 2.15 -7.92 -9.18
N TYR A 4 2.08 -7.66 -7.88
CA TYR A 4 0.80 -7.37 -7.23
C TYR A 4 0.97 -6.27 -6.20
N LEU A 5 -0.13 -5.55 -5.96
CA LEU A 5 -0.22 -4.52 -4.94
C LEU A 5 -0.75 -5.15 -3.66
N TYR A 6 0.04 -5.08 -2.60
CA TYR A 6 -0.36 -5.52 -1.27
C TYR A 6 -0.80 -4.31 -0.46
N ILE A 7 -2.00 -4.39 0.11
CA ILE A 7 -2.57 -3.33 0.93
C ILE A 7 -2.82 -3.89 2.32
N ASN A 8 -2.19 -3.31 3.32
CA ASN A 8 -2.40 -3.67 4.71
C ASN A 8 -3.04 -2.51 5.45
N ILE A 9 -4.21 -2.75 6.04
CA ILE A 9 -4.97 -1.75 6.77
C ILE A 9 -4.99 -2.14 8.23
N PHE A 10 -4.45 -1.29 9.07
CA PHE A 10 -4.50 -1.44 10.51
C PHE A 10 -5.36 -0.33 11.10
N THR A 11 -6.35 -0.70 11.92
CA THR A 11 -7.21 0.25 12.61
C THR A 11 -7.19 0.01 14.10
N TYR A 12 -7.24 1.10 14.85
CA TYR A 12 -7.29 1.07 16.29
C TYR A 12 -8.34 2.05 16.77
N LYS A 13 -9.29 1.58 17.58
CA LYS A 13 -10.33 2.42 18.12
C LYS A 13 -9.94 2.95 19.49
N GLU A 14 -10.02 4.26 19.68
CA GLU A 14 -9.83 4.90 20.96
C GLU A 14 -10.93 5.96 21.14
N ASP A 15 -11.78 5.79 22.17
CA ASP A 15 -12.97 6.60 22.41
C ASP A 15 -13.86 6.66 21.17
N GLU A 16 -14.09 7.85 20.60
CA GLU A 16 -14.92 8.05 19.43
C GLU A 16 -14.10 8.24 18.15
N LEU A 17 -12.82 7.91 18.21
CA LEU A 17 -11.92 8.03 17.07
C LEU A 17 -11.38 6.69 16.66
N TYR A 18 -11.17 6.52 15.36
CA TYR A 18 -10.35 5.45 14.81
C TYR A 18 -9.02 6.03 14.36
N ALA A 19 -7.95 5.51 14.90
CA ALA A 19 -6.63 5.70 14.31
C ALA A 19 -6.46 4.64 13.24
N TYR A 20 -5.88 5.01 12.11
CA TYR A 20 -5.64 4.07 11.02
C TYR A 20 -4.22 4.22 10.49
N HIS A 21 -3.72 3.12 9.98
CA HIS A 21 -2.43 3.06 9.31
C HIS A 21 -2.58 2.13 8.12
N ILE A 22 -2.31 2.65 6.94
CA ILE A 22 -2.45 1.89 5.70
C ILE A 22 -1.08 1.82 5.04
N THR A 23 -0.64 0.62 4.71
CA THR A 23 0.60 0.41 3.98
C THR A 23 0.27 -0.17 2.62
N PHE A 24 0.86 0.41 1.58
CA PHE A 24 0.76 -0.06 0.20
C PHE A 24 2.14 -0.54 -0.22
N GLU A 25 2.23 -1.74 -0.75
CA GLU A 25 3.50 -2.30 -1.23
C GLU A 25 3.29 -2.93 -2.59
N LEU A 26 4.17 -2.59 -3.54
CA LEU A 26 4.25 -3.31 -4.79
C LEU A 26 5.21 -4.48 -4.61
N MET A 27 4.70 -5.69 -4.74
CA MET A 27 5.46 -6.92 -4.62
C MET A 27 5.82 -7.44 -6.00
N GLN A 28 7.09 -7.71 -6.20
CA GLN A 28 7.59 -8.22 -7.48
C GLN A 28 8.64 -9.30 -7.23
N MET A 29 8.78 -10.19 -8.22
CA MET A 29 9.91 -11.13 -8.22
C MET A 29 11.18 -10.37 -8.57
N VAL A 30 12.21 -10.57 -7.77
CA VAL A 30 13.53 -9.97 -7.99
C VAL A 30 14.58 -11.06 -7.96
N SER A 31 15.72 -10.81 -8.62
CA SER A 31 16.87 -11.70 -8.61
C SER A 31 17.95 -11.12 -7.72
N LEU A 32 18.68 -12.00 -7.05
CA LEU A 32 19.85 -11.58 -6.29
C LEU A 32 20.99 -11.23 -7.25
N ILE A 33 21.64 -10.09 -7.02
CA ILE A 33 22.79 -9.68 -7.84
C ILE A 33 23.91 -10.70 -7.76
N ARG A 34 24.17 -11.24 -6.55
CA ARG A 34 25.24 -12.23 -6.32
C ARG A 34 24.93 -13.58 -6.93
N LYS A 35 23.67 -13.95 -7.03
CA LYS A 35 23.21 -15.24 -7.52
C LYS A 35 21.94 -15.02 -8.35
N PRO A 36 22.05 -14.64 -9.61
CA PRO A 36 20.89 -14.29 -10.43
C PRO A 36 19.86 -15.41 -10.61
N GLY A 37 20.28 -16.67 -10.42
CA GLY A 37 19.36 -17.81 -10.46
C GLY A 37 18.41 -17.89 -9.26
N ILE A 38 18.72 -17.19 -8.18
CA ILE A 38 17.86 -17.16 -6.99
C ILE A 38 16.89 -15.98 -7.12
N LYS A 39 15.60 -16.30 -7.15
CA LYS A 39 14.53 -15.32 -7.25
C LYS A 39 13.69 -15.32 -5.97
N LEU A 40 13.27 -14.15 -5.54
CA LEU A 40 12.40 -13.99 -4.38
C LEU A 40 11.42 -12.85 -4.61
N SER A 41 10.33 -12.87 -3.86
CA SER A 41 9.37 -11.78 -3.88
C SER A 41 9.85 -10.68 -2.94
N ALA A 42 9.81 -9.44 -3.39
CA ALA A 42 10.23 -8.31 -2.58
C ALA A 42 9.38 -7.09 -2.86
N SER A 43 9.29 -6.21 -1.87
CA SER A 43 8.63 -4.92 -2.01
C SER A 43 9.58 -3.98 -2.77
N THR A 44 9.15 -3.54 -3.94
CA THR A 44 9.94 -2.62 -4.78
C THR A 44 9.41 -1.19 -4.75
N TRP A 45 8.25 -0.99 -4.16
CA TRP A 45 7.66 0.32 -3.92
C TRP A 45 6.78 0.24 -2.67
N LYS A 46 6.82 1.27 -1.86
CA LYS A 46 6.06 1.32 -0.61
C LYS A 46 5.57 2.74 -0.35
N ALA A 47 4.34 2.85 0.13
CA ALA A 47 3.77 4.10 0.63
C ALA A 47 2.99 3.82 1.90
N ARG A 48 2.94 4.82 2.78
CA ARG A 48 2.21 4.73 4.05
C ARG A 48 1.34 5.95 4.22
N VAL A 49 0.14 5.72 4.72
CA VAL A 49 -0.79 6.77 5.08
C VAL A 49 -1.31 6.47 6.48
N GLY A 50 -1.34 7.47 7.33
CA GLY A 50 -1.88 7.34 8.67
C GLY A 50 -2.67 8.57 9.08
N GLY A 51 -3.58 8.40 10.01
CA GLY A 51 -4.38 9.50 10.50
C GLY A 51 -5.45 9.04 11.47
N THR A 52 -6.38 9.92 11.76
CA THR A 52 -7.53 9.64 12.61
C THR A 52 -8.81 10.03 11.90
N VAL A 53 -9.87 9.29 12.17
CA VAL A 53 -11.19 9.57 11.62
C VAL A 53 -12.22 9.33 12.72
N GLY A 54 -13.23 10.22 12.80
CA GLY A 54 -14.34 10.03 13.73
C GLY A 54 -15.16 8.80 13.40
N ILE A 55 -15.74 8.17 14.40
CA ILE A 55 -16.54 6.96 14.25
C ILE A 55 -17.62 7.12 13.18
N ASN A 56 -18.25 8.31 13.12
CA ASN A 56 -19.33 8.58 12.18
C ASN A 56 -18.82 8.90 10.76
N LYS A 57 -17.50 8.92 10.56
CA LYS A 57 -16.87 9.28 9.30
C LYS A 57 -15.94 8.20 8.76
N VAL A 58 -16.20 6.96 9.17
CA VAL A 58 -15.39 5.81 8.72
C VAL A 58 -15.38 5.68 7.20
N ASN A 59 -16.44 6.12 6.53
CA ASN A 59 -16.49 6.12 5.07
C ASN A 59 -15.40 6.99 4.42
N GLU A 60 -14.86 7.97 5.13
CA GLU A 60 -13.74 8.77 4.62
C GLU A 60 -12.47 7.93 4.46
N LEU A 61 -12.34 6.85 5.23
CA LEU A 61 -11.22 5.93 5.09
C LEU A 61 -11.20 5.27 3.71
N ARG A 62 -12.36 4.97 3.15
CA ARG A 62 -12.47 4.43 1.80
C ARG A 62 -11.94 5.41 0.76
N ALA A 63 -12.23 6.69 0.94
CA ALA A 63 -11.72 7.73 0.04
C ALA A 63 -10.20 7.82 0.12
N VAL A 64 -9.62 7.71 1.31
CA VAL A 64 -8.17 7.71 1.49
C VAL A 64 -7.53 6.52 0.77
N VAL A 65 -8.08 5.33 0.92
CA VAL A 65 -7.57 4.13 0.23
C VAL A 65 -7.67 4.30 -1.28
N LYS A 66 -8.79 4.82 -1.76
CA LYS A 66 -8.98 5.06 -3.20
C LYS A 66 -7.95 6.06 -3.74
N ASP A 67 -7.75 7.17 -3.04
CA ASP A 67 -6.81 8.20 -3.49
C ASP A 67 -5.38 7.66 -3.55
N GLU A 68 -4.95 6.91 -2.55
CA GLU A 68 -3.60 6.33 -2.55
C GLU A 68 -3.45 5.26 -3.63
N THR A 69 -4.50 4.47 -3.87
CA THR A 69 -4.50 3.49 -4.95
C THR A 69 -4.39 4.19 -6.31
N ASP A 70 -5.11 5.29 -6.50
CA ASP A 70 -5.04 6.08 -7.73
C ASP A 70 -3.64 6.67 -7.94
N GLN A 71 -3.00 7.14 -6.87
CA GLN A 71 -1.62 7.61 -6.93
C GLN A 71 -0.66 6.50 -7.31
N PHE A 72 -0.84 5.31 -6.76
CA PHE A 72 -0.04 4.15 -7.14
C PHE A 72 -0.20 3.83 -8.61
N VAL A 73 -1.42 3.79 -9.11
CA VAL A 73 -1.69 3.48 -10.53
C VAL A 73 -1.02 4.51 -11.45
N ARG A 74 -1.07 5.78 -11.08
CA ARG A 74 -0.39 6.83 -11.86
C ARG A 74 1.12 6.65 -11.86
N ALA A 75 1.70 6.37 -10.70
CA ALA A 75 3.13 6.12 -10.59
C ALA A 75 3.56 4.88 -11.38
N TRP A 76 2.76 3.83 -11.33
CA TRP A 76 3.01 2.59 -12.10
C TRP A 76 2.99 2.87 -13.59
N LYS A 77 1.98 3.59 -14.08
CA LYS A 77 1.86 3.91 -15.50
C LYS A 77 3.00 4.79 -15.99
N ALA A 78 3.46 5.73 -15.14
CA ALA A 78 4.60 6.58 -15.49
C ALA A 78 5.89 5.78 -15.62
N ALA A 79 6.07 4.76 -14.78
CA ALA A 79 7.27 3.93 -14.80
C ALA A 79 7.19 2.81 -15.86
N ASN A 80 5.99 2.46 -16.33
CA ASN A 80 5.75 1.38 -17.29
C ASN A 80 4.86 1.87 -18.42
N PRO A 81 5.35 2.81 -19.25
CA PRO A 81 4.57 3.38 -20.35
C PRO A 81 4.26 2.39 -21.47
#